data_23eeec8eed3e37cf61aee63f892a5913
#
_entry.id   23eeec8eed3e37cf61aee63f892a5913
#
_cell.length_a   1.000
_cell.length_b   1.000
_cell.length_c   1.000
_cell.angle_alpha   90.00
_cell.angle_beta   90.00
_cell.angle_gamma   90.00
#
_symmetry.space_group_name_H-M   'P 1'
#
loop_
_entity.id
_entity.type
_entity.pdbx_description
1 polymer ?
#
loop_
_entity_poly.entity_id
_entity_poly.type
_entity_poly.pdbx_seq_one_letter_code
_entity_poly.pdbx_strand_id
1 'polypeptide(L)'
;MSRRTFLARPLAAWAALVVAGCAGGATGRATGAPDVRGLAIPGEAEIAAREQTADQQVLHALNRVAFGPRPGDEARVRAMGVDRWIALQLEPSRIPDAAGEAVDAAFPLLALPTERLLAEHPPNAVARRLLAEARARPAFRDSMARAMATGAPLPLSRRDSLAALGVARGAQVVGRALVSARVARAVASERQLEAVLTDFWLNHFNVHAGKGNAMRHWLVAYERDAIRPHVLGKFRTLLGAVAHSPAMLFYLDNVQSVADSGRPRLVPPAMARRIEAAAMRGALRRAPAMAA
;
A
#
# COMPACT_ATOMS: atom_id res chain seq x y z
N MET A 1 4.33 28.61 31.02
CA MET A 1 3.05 28.28 30.39
C MET A 1 3.18 28.45 28.88
N SER A 2 3.30 27.43 28.13
CA SER A 2 2.86 27.24 26.74
C SER A 2 3.40 25.89 26.23
N ARG A 3 2.70 24.83 26.54
CA ARG A 3 2.91 23.51 25.94
C ARG A 3 1.58 23.18 25.24
N ARG A 4 1.48 23.32 23.93
CA ARG A 4 0.47 22.65 23.08
C ARG A 4 0.44 23.28 21.69
N THR A 5 1.40 22.98 20.81
CA THR A 5 1.23 23.31 19.37
C THR A 5 1.98 22.42 18.38
N PHE A 6 2.36 21.18 18.73
CA PHE A 6 3.15 20.34 17.78
C PHE A 6 2.49 19.06 17.28
N LEU A 7 1.21 18.79 17.62
CA LEU A 7 0.55 17.53 17.27
C LEU A 7 -0.70 17.63 16.38
N ALA A 8 -1.09 18.83 15.94
CA ALA A 8 -2.35 19.02 15.22
C ALA A 8 -2.23 19.16 13.69
N ARG A 9 -1.02 19.28 13.14
CA ARG A 9 -0.86 19.60 11.71
C ARG A 9 -1.14 18.47 10.70
N PRO A 10 -0.87 17.17 10.93
CA PRO A 10 -1.13 16.18 9.89
C PRO A 10 -2.62 15.81 9.72
N LEU A 11 -3.44 15.96 10.77
CA LEU A 11 -4.88 15.62 10.67
C LEU A 11 -5.70 16.72 9.98
N ALA A 12 -5.30 17.99 10.14
CA ALA A 12 -5.99 19.10 9.48
C ALA A 12 -5.75 19.13 7.95
N ALA A 13 -4.54 18.75 7.50
CA ALA A 13 -4.24 18.62 6.07
C ALA A 13 -5.06 17.48 5.41
N TRP A 14 -5.40 16.45 6.17
CA TRP A 14 -6.21 15.32 5.73
C TRP A 14 -7.68 15.70 5.52
N ALA A 15 -8.26 16.41 6.47
CA ALA A 15 -9.64 16.92 6.36
C ALA A 15 -9.75 17.88 5.17
N ALA A 16 -8.74 18.69 4.90
CA ALA A 16 -8.74 19.62 3.77
C ALA A 16 -8.66 18.90 2.40
N LEU A 17 -7.94 17.78 2.27
CA LEU A 17 -7.86 17.05 1.01
C LEU A 17 -9.17 16.30 0.69
N VAL A 18 -9.81 15.71 1.71
CA VAL A 18 -11.09 15.02 1.54
C VAL A 18 -12.22 16.05 1.34
N VAL A 19 -12.21 17.19 2.06
CA VAL A 19 -13.22 18.26 1.91
C VAL A 19 -13.00 19.05 0.62
N ALA A 20 -11.76 19.28 0.18
CA ALA A 20 -11.48 19.91 -1.12
C ALA A 20 -11.97 19.05 -2.29
N GLY A 21 -11.93 17.71 -2.17
CA GLY A 21 -12.52 16.78 -3.13
C GLY A 21 -14.05 16.87 -3.18
N CYS A 22 -14.70 17.19 -2.07
CA CYS A 22 -16.17 17.35 -1.98
C CYS A 22 -16.66 18.79 -2.21
N ALA A 23 -15.82 19.81 -1.95
CA ALA A 23 -16.19 21.23 -2.10
C ALA A 23 -15.74 21.86 -3.42
N GLY A 24 -14.93 21.16 -4.22
CA GLY A 24 -14.51 21.60 -5.56
C GLY A 24 -15.62 21.40 -6.58
N GLY A 25 -16.70 22.17 -6.46
CA GLY A 25 -17.61 22.36 -7.56
C GLY A 25 -16.86 22.89 -8.77
N ALA A 26 -16.81 22.09 -9.83
CA ALA A 26 -16.72 22.44 -11.25
C ALA A 26 -15.53 23.26 -11.79
N THR A 27 -14.49 23.62 -11.07
CA THR A 27 -13.41 24.44 -11.62
C THR A 27 -12.02 23.98 -11.20
N GLY A 28 -11.54 22.88 -11.77
CA GLY A 28 -10.16 22.42 -11.50
C GLY A 28 -9.88 20.95 -11.78
N ARG A 29 -10.71 20.31 -12.57
CA ARG A 29 -10.51 18.91 -12.95
C ARG A 29 -9.65 18.84 -14.21
N ALA A 30 -8.71 17.96 -14.15
CA ALA A 30 -7.69 17.60 -15.12
C ALA A 30 -7.94 18.12 -16.55
N THR A 31 -7.00 18.85 -17.02
CA THR A 31 -6.97 19.60 -18.27
C THR A 31 -6.81 18.74 -19.53
N GLY A 32 -6.93 17.41 -19.44
CA GLY A 32 -6.87 16.52 -20.60
C GLY A 32 -8.17 15.76 -20.78
N ALA A 33 -8.83 15.92 -21.92
CA ALA A 33 -9.87 14.99 -22.31
C ALA A 33 -9.24 13.61 -22.60
N PRO A 34 -9.90 12.49 -22.21
CA PRO A 34 -9.38 11.16 -22.50
C PRO A 34 -9.35 10.92 -24.02
N ASP A 35 -8.32 10.21 -24.51
CA ASP A 35 -8.24 9.82 -25.92
C ASP A 35 -9.17 8.63 -26.16
N VAL A 36 -10.25 8.89 -26.91
CA VAL A 36 -11.29 7.90 -27.20
C VAL A 36 -11.15 7.28 -28.60
N ARG A 37 -10.09 7.61 -29.37
CA ARG A 37 -9.92 7.12 -30.73
C ARG A 37 -9.61 5.64 -30.76
N GLY A 38 -10.30 4.91 -31.66
CA GLY A 38 -10.04 3.49 -31.89
C GLY A 38 -10.36 2.57 -30.71
N LEU A 39 -11.19 3.02 -29.75
CA LEU A 39 -11.71 2.14 -28.72
C LEU A 39 -12.67 1.11 -29.33
N ALA A 40 -12.57 -0.16 -28.89
CA ALA A 40 -13.52 -1.20 -29.25
C ALA A 40 -14.84 -0.97 -28.51
N ILE A 41 -15.89 -0.64 -29.26
CA ILE A 41 -17.26 -0.47 -28.74
C ILE A 41 -18.20 -1.39 -29.49
N PRO A 42 -19.30 -1.87 -28.87
CA PRO A 42 -20.33 -2.67 -29.51
C PRO A 42 -20.96 -1.96 -30.71
N GLY A 43 -21.46 -2.74 -31.68
CA GLY A 43 -22.19 -2.20 -32.84
C GLY A 43 -23.57 -1.66 -32.45
N GLU A 44 -24.15 -0.79 -33.30
CA GLU A 44 -25.46 -0.17 -33.04
C GLU A 44 -26.57 -1.19 -32.81
N ALA A 45 -26.58 -2.29 -33.58
CA ALA A 45 -27.58 -3.36 -33.43
C ALA A 45 -27.49 -4.06 -32.05
N GLU A 46 -26.28 -4.26 -31.53
CA GLU A 46 -26.05 -4.85 -30.22
C GLU A 46 -26.48 -3.90 -29.09
N ILE A 47 -26.23 -2.60 -29.27
CA ILE A 47 -26.68 -1.57 -28.32
C ILE A 47 -28.21 -1.46 -28.32
N ALA A 48 -28.85 -1.51 -29.49
CA ALA A 48 -30.30 -1.42 -29.64
C ALA A 48 -31.04 -2.63 -29.06
N ALA A 49 -30.40 -3.79 -28.98
CA ALA A 49 -30.99 -5.02 -28.43
C ALA A 49 -31.04 -5.06 -26.89
N ARG A 50 -30.52 -4.04 -26.19
CA ARG A 50 -30.47 -4.02 -24.72
C ARG A 50 -31.82 -3.71 -24.10
N GLU A 51 -32.17 -4.48 -23.07
CA GLU A 51 -33.42 -4.30 -22.32
C GLU A 51 -33.42 -3.07 -21.42
N GLN A 52 -32.24 -2.62 -20.96
CA GLN A 52 -32.11 -1.50 -20.05
C GLN A 52 -32.14 -0.15 -20.77
N THR A 53 -32.79 0.83 -20.16
CA THR A 53 -32.72 2.23 -20.61
C THR A 53 -31.29 2.78 -20.50
N ALA A 54 -30.96 3.84 -21.22
CA ALA A 54 -29.64 4.47 -21.17
C ALA A 54 -29.24 4.87 -19.73
N ASP A 55 -30.17 5.38 -18.93
CA ASP A 55 -29.90 5.76 -17.53
C ASP A 55 -29.65 4.55 -16.63
N GLN A 56 -30.40 3.46 -16.83
CA GLN A 56 -30.14 2.20 -16.12
C GLN A 56 -28.78 1.61 -16.46
N GLN A 57 -28.38 1.67 -17.74
CA GLN A 57 -27.07 1.22 -18.19
C GLN A 57 -25.94 2.05 -17.56
N VAL A 58 -26.07 3.39 -17.47
CA VAL A 58 -25.12 4.27 -16.81
C VAL A 58 -24.95 3.90 -15.34
N LEU A 59 -26.05 3.80 -14.60
CA LEU A 59 -26.02 3.45 -13.19
C LEU A 59 -25.45 2.05 -12.95
N HIS A 60 -25.87 1.07 -13.79
CA HIS A 60 -25.34 -0.28 -13.74
C HIS A 60 -23.83 -0.33 -13.96
N ALA A 61 -23.33 0.36 -14.99
CA ALA A 61 -21.90 0.43 -15.28
C ALA A 61 -21.10 1.06 -14.14
N LEU A 62 -21.55 2.19 -13.59
CA LEU A 62 -20.90 2.84 -12.46
C LEU A 62 -20.85 1.96 -11.20
N ASN A 63 -21.89 1.17 -10.94
CA ASN A 63 -21.92 0.24 -9.80
C ASN A 63 -21.09 -1.03 -10.02
N ARG A 64 -20.79 -1.41 -11.27
CA ARG A 64 -20.04 -2.65 -11.58
C ARG A 64 -18.58 -2.39 -11.89
N VAL A 65 -18.24 -1.28 -12.48
CA VAL A 65 -16.92 -0.94 -13.04
C VAL A 65 -16.22 0.13 -12.18
N ALA A 66 -16.96 0.78 -11.28
CA ALA A 66 -16.45 1.75 -10.32
C ALA A 66 -16.91 1.40 -8.89
N PHE A 67 -16.53 2.21 -7.91
CA PHE A 67 -17.02 2.11 -6.52
C PHE A 67 -18.43 2.77 -6.34
N GLY A 68 -19.17 2.90 -7.41
CA GLY A 68 -20.45 3.58 -7.46
C GLY A 68 -20.35 5.01 -8.04
N PRO A 69 -21.50 5.65 -8.30
CA PRO A 69 -21.55 6.99 -8.88
C PRO A 69 -21.06 8.05 -7.88
N ARG A 70 -20.11 8.88 -8.30
CA ARG A 70 -19.72 10.11 -7.61
C ARG A 70 -20.56 11.28 -8.16
N PRO A 71 -20.66 12.41 -7.46
CA PRO A 71 -21.34 13.59 -7.99
C PRO A 71 -20.84 13.97 -9.38
N GLY A 72 -21.73 14.01 -10.36
CA GLY A 72 -21.44 14.34 -11.77
C GLY A 72 -21.02 13.17 -12.64
N ASP A 73 -20.75 11.98 -12.10
CA ASP A 73 -20.32 10.81 -12.90
C ASP A 73 -21.43 10.34 -13.85
N GLU A 74 -22.68 10.29 -13.40
CA GLU A 74 -23.80 9.89 -14.24
C GLU A 74 -23.95 10.80 -15.47
N ALA A 75 -23.92 12.12 -15.27
CA ALA A 75 -24.03 13.08 -16.37
C ALA A 75 -22.84 12.94 -17.34
N ARG A 76 -21.63 12.72 -16.83
CA ARG A 76 -20.41 12.55 -17.62
C ARG A 76 -20.45 11.25 -18.43
N VAL A 77 -20.81 10.14 -17.82
CA VAL A 77 -20.89 8.84 -18.50
C VAL A 77 -22.01 8.85 -19.55
N ARG A 78 -23.17 9.46 -19.21
CA ARG A 78 -24.26 9.64 -20.18
C ARG A 78 -23.83 10.45 -21.42
N ALA A 79 -23.13 11.56 -21.20
CA ALA A 79 -22.65 12.41 -22.30
C ALA A 79 -21.59 11.71 -23.17
N MET A 80 -20.75 10.88 -22.59
CA MET A 80 -19.73 10.12 -23.31
C MET A 80 -20.29 8.87 -24.01
N GLY A 81 -21.32 8.26 -23.43
CA GLY A 81 -21.84 6.94 -23.75
C GLY A 81 -21.17 5.85 -22.91
N VAL A 82 -22.02 4.93 -22.40
CA VAL A 82 -21.61 3.85 -21.46
C VAL A 82 -20.50 2.98 -22.04
N ASP A 83 -20.66 2.54 -23.28
CA ASP A 83 -19.69 1.62 -23.92
C ASP A 83 -18.32 2.26 -24.10
N ARG A 84 -18.31 3.51 -24.52
CA ARG A 84 -17.07 4.28 -24.66
C ARG A 84 -16.39 4.50 -23.31
N TRP A 85 -17.18 4.76 -22.27
CA TRP A 85 -16.64 4.90 -20.93
C TRP A 85 -16.05 3.58 -20.41
N ILE A 86 -16.74 2.43 -20.62
CA ILE A 86 -16.22 1.10 -20.26
C ILE A 86 -14.93 0.81 -21.01
N ALA A 87 -14.90 1.04 -22.32
CA ALA A 87 -13.71 0.82 -23.15
C ALA A 87 -12.52 1.65 -22.66
N LEU A 88 -12.75 2.91 -22.25
CA LEU A 88 -11.71 3.72 -21.63
C LEU A 88 -11.21 3.12 -20.31
N GLN A 89 -12.10 2.63 -19.46
CA GLN A 89 -11.72 2.02 -18.18
C GLN A 89 -10.86 0.76 -18.39
N LEU A 90 -11.03 0.05 -19.49
CA LEU A 90 -10.17 -1.09 -19.87
C LEU A 90 -8.78 -0.66 -20.36
N GLU A 91 -8.59 0.59 -20.72
CA GLU A 91 -7.32 1.16 -21.17
C GLU A 91 -6.89 2.36 -20.29
N PRO A 92 -6.56 2.13 -19.00
CA PRO A 92 -6.34 3.20 -18.01
C PRO A 92 -5.23 4.17 -18.38
N SER A 93 -4.28 3.77 -19.22
CA SER A 93 -3.22 4.65 -19.71
C SER A 93 -3.74 5.82 -20.57
N ARG A 94 -4.94 5.70 -21.14
CA ARG A 94 -5.61 6.78 -21.90
C ARG A 94 -6.40 7.74 -21.00
N ILE A 95 -6.54 7.45 -19.71
CA ILE A 95 -7.28 8.27 -18.77
C ILE A 95 -6.28 9.15 -18.00
N PRO A 96 -6.31 10.48 -18.19
CA PRO A 96 -5.58 11.40 -17.33
C PRO A 96 -6.08 11.28 -15.89
N ASP A 97 -5.18 11.04 -14.93
CA ASP A 97 -5.54 10.79 -13.53
C ASP A 97 -4.79 11.71 -12.56
N ALA A 98 -4.88 13.01 -12.80
CA ALA A 98 -4.22 14.01 -11.95
C ALA A 98 -4.65 13.90 -10.47
N ALA A 99 -5.90 13.48 -10.21
CA ALA A 99 -6.37 13.28 -8.85
C ALA A 99 -5.74 12.03 -8.19
N GLY A 100 -5.57 10.93 -8.94
CA GLY A 100 -4.82 9.75 -8.47
C GLY A 100 -3.34 10.04 -8.25
N GLU A 101 -2.71 10.81 -9.13
CA GLU A 101 -1.33 11.27 -8.99
C GLU A 101 -1.15 12.16 -7.75
N ALA A 102 -2.11 13.04 -7.47
CA ALA A 102 -2.11 13.85 -6.25
C ALA A 102 -2.22 12.99 -4.98
N VAL A 103 -3.00 11.90 -5.03
CA VAL A 103 -3.03 10.92 -3.93
C VAL A 103 -1.65 10.27 -3.75
N ASP A 104 -0.99 9.84 -4.82
CA ASP A 104 0.34 9.23 -4.73
C ASP A 104 1.36 10.21 -4.16
N ALA A 105 1.33 11.47 -4.58
CA ALA A 105 2.18 12.54 -4.04
C ALA A 105 1.92 12.84 -2.55
N ALA A 106 0.68 12.66 -2.08
CA ALA A 106 0.33 12.85 -0.66
C ALA A 106 0.85 11.73 0.26
N PHE A 107 1.23 10.58 -0.31
CA PHE A 107 1.77 9.43 0.44
C PHE A 107 3.18 9.01 -0.04
N PRO A 108 4.17 9.88 0.01
CA PRO A 108 5.49 9.63 -0.58
C PRO A 108 6.21 8.40 0.01
N LEU A 109 5.86 8.01 1.24
CA LEU A 109 6.43 6.81 1.85
C LEU A 109 6.06 5.52 1.11
N LEU A 110 4.91 5.48 0.39
CA LEU A 110 4.46 4.31 -0.37
C LEU A 110 5.24 4.13 -1.69
N ALA A 111 5.93 5.17 -2.16
CA ALA A 111 6.82 5.12 -3.31
C ALA A 111 8.23 4.57 -2.97
N LEU A 112 8.58 4.48 -1.67
CA LEU A 112 9.90 4.03 -1.26
C LEU A 112 10.14 2.56 -1.60
N PRO A 113 11.36 2.17 -2.01
CA PRO A 113 11.77 0.78 -2.05
C PRO A 113 11.63 0.14 -0.66
N THR A 114 11.34 -1.17 -0.64
CA THR A 114 11.05 -1.88 0.62
C THR A 114 12.20 -1.78 1.63
N GLU A 115 13.46 -1.81 1.16
CA GLU A 115 14.65 -1.69 2.02
C GLU A 115 14.71 -0.32 2.69
N ARG A 116 14.40 0.75 1.96
CA ARG A 116 14.34 2.10 2.52
C ARG A 116 13.16 2.26 3.47
N LEU A 117 12.01 1.69 3.10
CA LEU A 117 10.82 1.71 3.94
C LEU A 117 11.07 1.01 5.29
N LEU A 118 11.75 -0.15 5.28
CA LEU A 118 12.16 -0.86 6.49
C LEU A 118 13.22 -0.11 7.30
N ALA A 119 14.14 0.59 6.64
CA ALA A 119 15.18 1.37 7.29
C ALA A 119 14.63 2.65 7.94
N GLU A 120 13.73 3.36 7.27
CA GLU A 120 13.17 4.63 7.73
C GLU A 120 11.97 4.46 8.68
N HIS A 121 11.23 3.35 8.52
CA HIS A 121 10.06 3.00 9.34
C HIS A 121 10.20 1.57 9.90
N PRO A 122 11.19 1.29 10.75
CA PRO A 122 11.47 -0.08 11.17
C PRO A 122 10.26 -0.70 11.90
N PRO A 123 10.03 -2.02 11.72
CA PRO A 123 9.03 -2.75 12.50
C PRO A 123 9.28 -2.61 14.00
N ASN A 124 8.22 -2.61 14.81
CA ASN A 124 8.30 -2.34 16.26
C ASN A 124 9.34 -3.20 17.01
N ALA A 125 9.47 -4.48 16.63
CA ALA A 125 10.46 -5.35 17.26
C ALA A 125 11.90 -4.92 16.95
N VAL A 126 12.17 -4.56 15.69
CA VAL A 126 13.47 -4.05 15.24
C VAL A 126 13.76 -2.70 15.88
N ALA A 127 12.79 -1.79 15.88
CA ALA A 127 12.92 -0.48 16.50
C ALA A 127 13.24 -0.56 18.00
N ARG A 128 12.53 -1.44 18.74
CA ARG A 128 12.82 -1.68 20.17
C ARG A 128 14.23 -2.20 20.42
N ARG A 129 14.68 -3.13 19.57
CA ARG A 129 16.04 -3.66 19.66
C ARG A 129 17.09 -2.57 19.39
N LEU A 130 16.93 -1.79 18.32
CA LEU A 130 17.84 -0.68 17.99
C LEU A 130 17.88 0.37 19.11
N LEU A 131 16.74 0.68 19.71
CA LEU A 131 16.66 1.60 20.84
C LEU A 131 17.33 1.05 22.10
N ALA A 132 17.18 -0.26 22.37
CA ALA A 132 17.87 -0.91 23.48
C ALA A 132 19.39 -0.90 23.28
N GLU A 133 19.87 -1.19 22.07
CA GLU A 133 21.28 -1.10 21.69
C GLU A 133 21.81 0.34 21.85
N ALA A 134 21.02 1.35 21.44
CA ALA A 134 21.37 2.75 21.59
C ALA A 134 21.53 3.12 23.08
N ARG A 135 20.55 2.75 23.92
CA ARG A 135 20.56 3.01 25.37
C ARG A 135 21.70 2.31 26.12
N ALA A 136 22.20 1.21 25.60
CA ALA A 136 23.33 0.48 26.18
C ALA A 136 24.67 1.22 25.97
N ARG A 137 24.76 2.15 25.01
CA ARG A 137 26.00 2.90 24.70
C ARG A 137 26.25 3.97 25.78
N PRO A 138 27.46 4.04 26.36
CA PRO A 138 27.80 5.06 27.38
C PRO A 138 27.53 6.48 26.88
N ALA A 139 28.01 6.83 25.67
CA ALA A 139 27.81 8.16 25.09
C ALA A 139 26.34 8.57 24.95
N PHE A 140 25.42 7.62 24.71
CA PHE A 140 23.98 7.90 24.66
C PHE A 140 23.44 8.19 26.06
N ARG A 141 23.86 7.43 27.08
CA ARG A 141 23.46 7.65 28.48
C ARG A 141 23.94 9.00 29.01
N ASP A 142 25.18 9.36 28.71
CA ASP A 142 25.75 10.66 29.10
C ASP A 142 25.05 11.83 28.42
N SER A 143 24.70 11.68 27.14
CA SER A 143 23.92 12.68 26.40
C SER A 143 22.50 12.82 26.96
N MET A 144 21.88 11.71 27.35
CA MET A 144 20.55 11.71 27.96
C MET A 144 20.59 12.37 29.34
N ALA A 145 21.57 12.05 30.17
CA ALA A 145 21.75 12.66 31.47
C ALA A 145 21.94 14.18 31.37
N ARG A 146 22.78 14.64 30.44
CA ARG A 146 22.98 16.07 30.15
C ARG A 146 21.70 16.77 29.69
N ALA A 147 20.97 16.15 28.76
CA ALA A 147 19.72 16.72 28.25
C ALA A 147 18.65 16.83 29.35
N MET A 148 18.56 15.84 30.24
CA MET A 148 17.66 15.89 31.41
C MET A 148 18.06 17.00 32.40
N ALA A 149 19.36 17.22 32.62
CA ALA A 149 19.86 18.25 33.52
C ALA A 149 19.68 19.66 32.98
N THR A 150 19.81 19.85 31.66
CA THR A 150 19.83 21.18 31.02
C THR A 150 18.53 21.53 30.29
N GLY A 151 17.60 20.58 30.11
CA GLY A 151 16.42 20.75 29.27
C GLY A 151 16.75 20.86 27.77
N ALA A 152 18.00 20.60 27.37
CA ALA A 152 18.40 20.66 25.97
C ALA A 152 17.85 19.51 25.15
N PRO A 153 17.60 19.68 23.84
CA PRO A 153 17.19 18.58 22.95
C PRO A 153 18.23 17.47 22.95
N LEU A 154 17.79 16.22 23.02
CA LEU A 154 18.67 15.06 22.90
C LEU A 154 19.37 15.04 21.54
N PRO A 155 20.70 15.03 21.47
CA PRO A 155 21.46 14.89 20.24
C PRO A 155 21.40 13.42 19.78
N LEU A 156 20.26 13.00 19.27
CA LEU A 156 20.09 11.64 18.75
C LEU A 156 20.75 11.51 17.38
N SER A 157 21.49 10.43 17.16
CA SER A 157 21.88 10.08 15.81
C SER A 157 20.62 9.79 14.97
N ARG A 158 20.70 9.93 13.62
CA ARG A 158 19.60 9.60 12.73
C ARG A 158 19.03 8.20 13.01
N ARG A 159 19.92 7.23 13.26
CA ARG A 159 19.54 5.85 13.59
C ARG A 159 18.75 5.75 14.89
N ASP A 160 19.16 6.46 15.93
CA ASP A 160 18.51 6.46 17.24
C ASP A 160 17.16 7.18 17.20
N SER A 161 17.09 8.28 16.44
CA SER A 161 15.83 8.99 16.19
C SER A 161 14.83 8.13 15.44
N LEU A 162 15.26 7.39 14.41
CA LEU A 162 14.41 6.47 13.67
C LEU A 162 13.95 5.29 14.54
N ALA A 163 14.85 4.77 15.40
CA ALA A 163 14.48 3.71 16.35
C ALA A 163 13.43 4.20 17.36
N ALA A 164 13.59 5.41 17.88
CA ALA A 164 12.62 6.03 18.79
C ALA A 164 11.26 6.27 18.11
N LEU A 165 11.26 6.76 16.86
CA LEU A 165 10.03 6.91 16.04
C LEU A 165 9.38 5.56 15.74
N GLY A 166 10.16 4.54 15.41
CA GLY A 166 9.67 3.18 15.17
C GLY A 166 9.00 2.58 16.40
N VAL A 167 9.53 2.81 17.60
CA VAL A 167 8.89 2.41 18.87
C VAL A 167 7.60 3.18 19.12
N ALA A 168 7.58 4.49 18.81
CA ALA A 168 6.42 5.34 19.08
C ALA A 168 5.27 5.14 18.09
N ARG A 169 5.59 4.91 16.82
CA ARG A 169 4.61 4.87 15.70
C ARG A 169 4.59 3.54 14.95
N GLY A 170 5.72 2.86 14.89
CA GLY A 170 5.90 1.53 14.32
C GLY A 170 5.38 1.34 12.91
N ALA A 171 5.21 0.09 12.53
CA ALA A 171 4.61 -0.32 11.26
C ALA A 171 3.16 0.17 11.05
N GLN A 172 2.52 0.73 12.09
CA GLN A 172 1.17 1.31 11.98
C GLN A 172 1.13 2.52 11.04
N VAL A 173 2.20 3.34 10.99
CA VAL A 173 2.27 4.48 10.07
C VAL A 173 2.19 4.01 8.63
N VAL A 174 2.98 2.97 8.27
CA VAL A 174 2.98 2.38 6.93
C VAL A 174 1.62 1.77 6.59
N GLY A 175 1.06 0.98 7.52
CA GLY A 175 -0.25 0.36 7.31
C GLY A 175 -1.39 1.37 7.17
N ARG A 176 -1.38 2.44 7.99
CA ARG A 176 -2.37 3.53 7.86
C ARG A 176 -2.24 4.25 6.53
N ALA A 177 -1.02 4.62 6.13
CA ALA A 177 -0.79 5.27 4.85
C ALA A 177 -1.30 4.43 3.68
N LEU A 178 -1.03 3.10 3.70
CA LEU A 178 -1.50 2.18 2.67
C LEU A 178 -3.03 2.16 2.57
N VAL A 179 -3.73 1.98 3.69
CA VAL A 179 -5.20 1.97 3.73
C VAL A 179 -5.76 3.33 3.29
N SER A 180 -5.19 4.41 3.80
CA SER A 180 -5.66 5.75 3.48
C SER A 180 -5.45 6.14 2.03
N ALA A 181 -4.30 5.79 1.43
CA ALA A 181 -4.05 6.01 0.02
C ALA A 181 -5.01 5.19 -0.86
N ARG A 182 -5.32 3.95 -0.46
CA ARG A 182 -6.28 3.09 -1.16
C ARG A 182 -7.68 3.70 -1.17
N VAL A 183 -8.17 4.14 -0.01
CA VAL A 183 -9.48 4.81 0.10
C VAL A 183 -9.48 6.12 -0.69
N ALA A 184 -8.45 6.95 -0.56
CA ALA A 184 -8.35 8.21 -1.29
C ALA A 184 -8.35 7.98 -2.81
N ARG A 185 -7.67 6.96 -3.30
CA ARG A 185 -7.64 6.60 -4.72
C ARG A 185 -9.00 6.08 -5.19
N ALA A 186 -9.68 5.25 -4.42
CA ALA A 186 -11.03 4.77 -4.73
C ALA A 186 -12.02 5.94 -4.90
N VAL A 187 -11.85 7.00 -4.11
CA VAL A 187 -12.69 8.20 -4.18
C VAL A 187 -12.27 9.13 -5.32
N ALA A 188 -10.98 9.37 -5.51
CA ALA A 188 -10.48 10.47 -6.34
C ALA A 188 -10.09 10.07 -7.76
N SER A 189 -9.54 8.85 -7.96
CA SER A 189 -9.01 8.44 -9.26
C SER A 189 -10.08 8.36 -10.34
N GLU A 190 -9.71 8.76 -11.55
CA GLU A 190 -10.52 8.57 -12.76
C GLU A 190 -10.41 7.14 -13.33
N ARG A 191 -9.37 6.41 -12.96
CA ARG A 191 -9.12 5.01 -13.35
C ARG A 191 -9.84 4.05 -12.42
N GLN A 192 -11.17 4.12 -12.41
CA GLN A 192 -12.01 3.45 -11.43
C GLN A 192 -11.95 1.92 -11.53
N LEU A 193 -11.97 1.36 -12.75
CA LEU A 193 -11.89 -0.11 -12.93
C LEU A 193 -10.55 -0.67 -12.42
N GLU A 194 -9.44 0.03 -12.69
CA GLU A 194 -8.13 -0.35 -12.16
C GLU A 194 -8.14 -0.39 -10.63
N ALA A 195 -8.77 0.60 -9.99
CA ALA A 195 -8.87 0.67 -8.54
C ALA A 195 -9.77 -0.44 -7.97
N VAL A 196 -10.93 -0.72 -8.59
CA VAL A 196 -11.85 -1.80 -8.20
C VAL A 196 -11.19 -3.18 -8.35
N LEU A 197 -10.52 -3.42 -9.48
CA LEU A 197 -9.83 -4.69 -9.72
C LEU A 197 -8.61 -4.86 -8.81
N THR A 198 -7.92 -3.77 -8.49
CA THR A 198 -6.83 -3.81 -7.50
C THR A 198 -7.35 -4.26 -6.13
N ASP A 199 -8.48 -3.71 -5.67
CA ASP A 199 -9.10 -4.11 -4.41
C ASP A 199 -9.59 -5.57 -4.48
N PHE A 200 -10.25 -5.96 -5.57
CA PHE A 200 -10.70 -7.34 -5.79
C PHE A 200 -9.54 -8.35 -5.69
N TRP A 201 -8.44 -8.12 -6.40
CA TRP A 201 -7.32 -9.05 -6.41
C TRP A 201 -6.52 -9.05 -5.11
N LEU A 202 -6.46 -7.92 -4.40
CA LEU A 202 -5.90 -7.87 -3.04
C LEU A 202 -6.71 -8.67 -2.04
N ASN A 203 -8.03 -8.76 -2.21
CA ASN A 203 -8.91 -9.59 -1.40
C ASN A 203 -8.82 -11.08 -1.82
N HIS A 204 -8.76 -11.35 -3.12
CA HIS A 204 -8.65 -12.71 -3.65
C HIS A 204 -7.31 -13.37 -3.28
N PHE A 205 -6.20 -12.69 -3.53
CA PHE A 205 -4.85 -13.10 -3.12
C PHE A 205 -4.46 -12.45 -1.80
N ASN A 206 -5.31 -12.62 -0.79
CA ASN A 206 -5.17 -11.92 0.47
C ASN A 206 -3.88 -12.30 1.22
N VAL A 207 -3.20 -11.29 1.71
CA VAL A 207 -2.04 -11.40 2.61
C VAL A 207 -2.35 -10.67 3.89
N HIS A 208 -2.46 -11.41 5.00
CA HIS A 208 -2.84 -10.82 6.29
C HIS A 208 -1.75 -9.92 6.88
N ALA A 209 -2.06 -8.65 7.06
CA ALA A 209 -1.13 -7.62 7.55
C ALA A 209 -0.57 -7.87 8.96
N GLY A 210 -1.22 -8.73 9.74
CA GLY A 210 -0.80 -9.14 11.09
C GLY A 210 0.21 -10.28 11.13
N LYS A 211 0.50 -10.94 10.01
CA LYS A 211 1.47 -12.04 9.97
C LYS A 211 2.91 -11.51 10.02
N GLY A 212 3.41 -11.28 11.21
CA GLY A 212 4.80 -10.85 11.42
C GLY A 212 5.02 -9.33 11.34
N ASN A 213 6.18 -8.92 11.82
CA ASN A 213 6.49 -7.51 12.08
C ASN A 213 6.71 -6.68 10.80
N ALA A 214 7.19 -7.30 9.72
CA ALA A 214 7.54 -6.61 8.47
C ALA A 214 6.42 -6.68 7.41
N MET A 215 5.33 -7.42 7.65
CA MET A 215 4.32 -7.68 6.63
C MET A 215 3.73 -6.38 6.05
N ARG A 216 3.43 -5.38 6.89
CA ARG A 216 2.88 -4.10 6.43
C ARG A 216 3.79 -3.36 5.45
N HIS A 217 5.09 -3.54 5.54
CA HIS A 217 6.08 -2.96 4.63
C HIS A 217 6.07 -3.69 3.28
N TRP A 218 5.97 -5.02 3.30
CA TRP A 218 5.90 -5.82 2.09
C TRP A 218 4.58 -5.66 1.35
N LEU A 219 3.48 -5.38 2.06
CA LEU A 219 2.18 -5.10 1.45
C LEU A 219 2.19 -3.85 0.57
N VAL A 220 3.07 -2.88 0.82
CA VAL A 220 3.24 -1.71 -0.05
C VAL A 220 3.73 -2.13 -1.43
N ALA A 221 4.83 -2.89 -1.49
CA ALA A 221 5.35 -3.41 -2.75
C ALA A 221 4.40 -4.45 -3.36
N TYR A 222 3.70 -5.24 -2.55
CA TYR A 222 2.72 -6.21 -3.01
C TYR A 222 1.58 -5.56 -3.81
N GLU A 223 0.99 -4.49 -3.30
CA GLU A 223 -0.03 -3.74 -4.02
C GLU A 223 0.56 -3.03 -5.24
N ARG A 224 1.66 -2.28 -5.06
CA ARG A 224 2.24 -1.42 -6.07
C ARG A 224 2.85 -2.18 -7.24
N ASP A 225 3.58 -3.26 -6.95
CA ASP A 225 4.46 -3.91 -7.91
C ASP A 225 3.92 -5.28 -8.38
N ALA A 226 3.14 -6.01 -7.53
CA ALA A 226 2.65 -7.34 -7.88
C ALA A 226 1.17 -7.35 -8.31
N ILE A 227 0.30 -6.54 -7.74
CA ILE A 227 -1.13 -6.57 -8.04
C ILE A 227 -1.49 -5.52 -9.08
N ARG A 228 -1.37 -4.23 -8.76
CA ARG A 228 -1.89 -3.13 -9.57
C ARG A 228 -1.45 -3.15 -11.03
N PRO A 229 -0.17 -3.39 -11.38
CA PRO A 229 0.27 -3.38 -12.78
C PRO A 229 -0.34 -4.51 -13.63
N HIS A 230 -0.95 -5.51 -13.00
CA HIS A 230 -1.39 -6.73 -13.67
C HIS A 230 -2.92 -6.95 -13.66
N VAL A 231 -3.69 -6.05 -13.01
CA VAL A 231 -5.14 -6.24 -12.79
C VAL A 231 -5.97 -6.26 -14.08
N LEU A 232 -5.51 -5.62 -15.14
CA LEU A 232 -6.12 -5.62 -16.48
C LEU A 232 -5.34 -6.48 -17.48
N GLY A 233 -4.32 -7.21 -17.00
CA GLY A 233 -3.47 -8.06 -17.82
C GLY A 233 -3.93 -9.52 -17.87
N LYS A 234 -3.01 -10.39 -18.31
CA LYS A 234 -3.27 -11.84 -18.33
C LYS A 234 -3.21 -12.40 -16.92
N PHE A 235 -4.19 -13.23 -16.55
CA PHE A 235 -4.24 -13.90 -15.24
C PHE A 235 -2.93 -14.64 -14.89
N ARG A 236 -2.32 -15.33 -15.86
CA ARG A 236 -1.03 -16.01 -15.65
C ARG A 236 0.07 -15.06 -15.17
N THR A 237 0.12 -13.84 -15.70
CA THR A 237 1.12 -12.83 -15.31
C THR A 237 0.86 -12.33 -13.90
N LEU A 238 -0.40 -12.02 -13.58
CA LEU A 238 -0.82 -11.62 -12.24
C LEU A 238 -0.50 -12.73 -11.22
N LEU A 239 -0.89 -13.97 -11.51
CA LEU A 239 -0.61 -15.11 -10.62
C LEU A 239 0.90 -15.31 -10.40
N GLY A 240 1.71 -15.17 -11.45
CA GLY A 240 3.17 -15.24 -11.36
C GLY A 240 3.74 -14.14 -10.47
N ALA A 241 3.30 -12.90 -10.66
CA ALA A 241 3.74 -11.75 -9.83
C ALA A 241 3.36 -11.94 -8.35
N VAL A 242 2.17 -12.44 -8.08
CA VAL A 242 1.69 -12.77 -6.73
C VAL A 242 2.53 -13.88 -6.10
N ALA A 243 2.72 -15.00 -6.80
CA ALA A 243 3.43 -16.17 -6.29
C ALA A 243 4.90 -15.89 -5.97
N HIS A 244 5.56 -15.01 -6.73
CA HIS A 244 6.94 -14.62 -6.49
C HIS A 244 7.09 -13.40 -5.56
N SER A 245 5.99 -12.78 -5.14
CA SER A 245 6.05 -11.65 -4.21
C SER A 245 6.61 -12.04 -2.84
N PRO A 246 7.57 -11.28 -2.28
CA PRO A 246 8.06 -11.51 -0.92
C PRO A 246 6.96 -11.56 0.13
N ALA A 247 5.90 -10.76 -0.03
CA ALA A 247 4.75 -10.78 0.87
C ALA A 247 4.04 -12.13 0.88
N MET A 248 3.74 -12.69 -0.30
CA MET A 248 3.07 -13.98 -0.44
C MET A 248 3.97 -15.14 0.00
N LEU A 249 5.24 -15.14 -0.41
CA LEU A 249 6.22 -16.14 0.00
C LEU A 249 6.37 -16.23 1.52
N PHE A 250 6.41 -15.09 2.20
CA PHE A 250 6.44 -15.05 3.65
C PHE A 250 5.09 -15.45 4.26
N TYR A 251 3.98 -15.03 3.66
CA TYR A 251 2.64 -15.34 4.15
C TYR A 251 2.38 -16.86 4.15
N LEU A 252 2.85 -17.56 3.13
CA LEU A 252 2.72 -19.02 2.99
C LEU A 252 3.87 -19.81 3.64
N ASP A 253 4.71 -19.16 4.45
CA ASP A 253 5.87 -19.77 5.12
C ASP A 253 6.91 -20.43 4.19
N ASN A 254 6.94 -20.00 2.91
CA ASN A 254 7.89 -20.54 1.92
C ASN A 254 9.36 -20.26 2.30
N VAL A 255 9.61 -19.33 3.21
CA VAL A 255 10.95 -19.12 3.82
C VAL A 255 11.48 -20.35 4.55
N GLN A 256 10.61 -21.30 4.91
CA GLN A 256 10.96 -22.56 5.54
C GLN A 256 11.24 -23.67 4.53
N SER A 257 10.95 -23.46 3.25
CA SER A 257 11.21 -24.42 2.18
C SER A 257 12.71 -24.60 1.97
N VAL A 258 13.16 -25.83 1.90
CA VAL A 258 14.57 -26.21 1.72
C VAL A 258 14.70 -26.90 0.38
N ALA A 259 15.73 -26.54 -0.38
CA ALA A 259 16.06 -27.25 -1.62
C ALA A 259 16.61 -28.63 -1.31
N ASP A 260 16.46 -29.58 -2.26
CA ASP A 260 17.07 -30.89 -2.17
C ASP A 260 18.59 -30.81 -1.89
N SER A 261 19.08 -31.76 -1.12
CA SER A 261 20.47 -31.79 -0.66
C SER A 261 21.51 -31.81 -1.81
N GLY A 262 21.09 -32.23 -3.02
CA GLY A 262 21.94 -32.26 -4.22
C GLY A 262 22.01 -30.92 -4.98
N ARG A 263 21.26 -29.88 -4.60
CA ARG A 263 21.31 -28.57 -5.28
C ARG A 263 22.32 -27.64 -4.61
N PRO A 264 23.08 -26.84 -5.38
CA PRO A 264 23.98 -25.82 -4.82
C PRO A 264 23.22 -24.88 -3.90
N ARG A 265 23.71 -24.69 -2.69
CA ARG A 265 23.10 -23.71 -1.74
C ARG A 265 23.47 -22.30 -2.19
N LEU A 266 22.46 -21.43 -2.32
CA LEU A 266 22.61 -20.00 -2.66
C LEU A 266 23.26 -19.19 -1.51
N VAL A 267 23.35 -19.76 -0.30
CA VAL A 267 23.95 -19.10 0.87
C VAL A 267 25.23 -19.82 1.29
N PRO A 268 26.27 -19.07 1.71
CA PRO A 268 27.51 -19.67 2.24
C PRO A 268 27.21 -20.62 3.39
N PRO A 269 27.97 -21.75 3.53
CA PRO A 269 27.72 -22.76 4.56
C PRO A 269 27.64 -22.20 6.00
N ALA A 270 28.46 -21.19 6.30
CA ALA A 270 28.46 -20.52 7.62
C ALA A 270 27.14 -19.79 7.90
N MET A 271 26.55 -19.17 6.89
CA MET A 271 25.28 -18.47 7.01
C MET A 271 24.11 -19.45 7.06
N ALA A 272 24.16 -20.55 6.31
CA ALA A 272 23.19 -21.63 6.36
C ALA A 272 23.09 -22.23 7.76
N ARG A 273 24.26 -22.58 8.40
CA ARG A 273 24.27 -23.05 9.79
C ARG A 273 23.68 -22.06 10.81
N ARG A 274 23.88 -20.76 10.61
CA ARG A 274 23.30 -19.72 11.47
C ARG A 274 21.78 -19.66 11.33
N ILE A 275 21.26 -19.81 10.11
CA ILE A 275 19.80 -19.84 9.81
C ILE A 275 19.19 -21.11 10.43
N GLU A 276 19.81 -22.28 10.23
CA GLU A 276 19.38 -23.57 10.79
C GLU A 276 19.36 -23.54 12.33
N ALA A 277 20.41 -23.02 12.96
CA ALA A 277 20.47 -22.86 14.41
C ALA A 277 19.44 -21.87 14.97
N ALA A 278 19.09 -20.83 14.20
CA ALA A 278 18.02 -19.89 14.57
C ALA A 278 16.64 -20.54 14.43
N ALA A 279 16.42 -21.33 13.38
CA ALA A 279 15.19 -22.07 13.14
C ALA A 279 14.96 -23.14 14.23
N MET A 280 15.99 -23.92 14.58
CA MET A 280 15.92 -24.89 15.70
C MET A 280 15.60 -24.23 17.04
N ARG A 281 16.24 -23.10 17.35
CA ARG A 281 15.91 -22.34 18.59
C ARG A 281 14.49 -21.82 18.59
N GLY A 282 13.97 -21.43 17.44
CA GLY A 282 12.57 -21.02 17.27
C GLY A 282 11.57 -22.17 17.43
N ALA A 283 11.91 -23.36 16.92
CA ALA A 283 11.11 -24.57 17.05
C ALA A 283 11.06 -25.08 18.50
N LEU A 284 12.21 -25.09 19.19
CA LEU A 284 12.29 -25.47 20.62
C LEU A 284 11.48 -24.53 21.54
N ARG A 285 11.35 -23.25 21.18
CA ARG A 285 10.52 -22.29 21.92
C ARG A 285 9.01 -22.45 21.66
N ARG A 286 8.63 -23.16 20.60
CA ARG A 286 7.24 -23.42 20.19
C ARG A 286 6.76 -24.81 20.57
N ALA A 287 7.64 -25.70 20.98
CA ALA A 287 7.24 -27.00 21.50
C ALA A 287 6.42 -26.78 22.79
N PRO A 288 5.16 -27.29 22.87
CA PRO A 288 4.42 -27.27 24.13
C PRO A 288 5.23 -28.07 25.14
N ALA A 289 5.40 -27.53 26.35
CA ALA A 289 5.92 -28.29 27.45
C ALA A 289 5.00 -29.51 27.60
N MET A 290 5.46 -30.67 27.19
CA MET A 290 4.78 -31.92 27.50
C MET A 290 4.86 -32.05 29.03
N ALA A 291 3.65 -31.92 29.65
CA ALA A 291 3.48 -32.12 31.05
C ALA A 291 3.99 -33.50 31.43
N ALA A 292 4.92 -33.53 32.37
CA ALA A 292 5.28 -34.71 33.11
C ALA A 292 4.20 -35.02 34.12
#